data_457343dab85a696ce4356a2dae669509
#
_entry.id   457343dab85a696ce4356a2dae669509
#
_cell.length_a   1.000
_cell.length_b   1.000
_cell.length_c   1.000
_cell.angle_alpha   90.00
_cell.angle_beta   90.00
_cell.angle_gamma   90.00
#
_symmetry.space_group_name_H-M   'P 1'
#
loop_
_entity.id
_entity.type
_entity.pdbx_description
1 polymer ?
#
loop_
_entity_poly.entity_id
_entity_poly.type
_entity_poly.pdbx_seq_one_letter_code
_entity_poly.pdbx_strand_id
1 'polypeptide(L)'
;MKRRAFLGLGSLALAAGALGGWKLLGHGPQPLLLSARDDADGHHYAVGYRLDGSKAFATRVTERCHDVVPHPSLPLAVFVGRRPSRESYLIDTRDGRLLQTLASAQDRHFYGHGLFHRDGEWFYSTENDTREPGRGVLGVYRLQDNRLQRVTEHATHGIGPHQLLWLPGGEELVVANGGIRTEADSRVMMNLDAMEPSLVLMRRDGSLISKEQLPQRMNSVRHLAVAADGTIVSGQQYEGDPQDSVPLLAIKRPGQAFQPFPLGEAQRAAMNQYTASLAIHDELRLLALTAPRGNRFFIWNLDSTDLLLDAPLPDCAGVGAVADGFVVTSGQGRCRLYDCRGEQIAVRPLELPAGLWDNHLRLA
;
A
#
# COMPACT_ATOMS: atom_id res chain seq x y z
N MET A 1 -0.28 62.88 11.55
CA MET A 1 1.13 63.08 11.98
C MET A 1 1.71 61.73 12.42
N LYS A 2 2.88 61.37 11.86
CA LYS A 2 3.85 60.32 12.20
C LYS A 2 3.41 58.86 12.14
N ARG A 3 3.68 58.24 10.96
CA ARG A 3 3.89 56.81 10.72
C ARG A 3 5.12 56.35 11.48
N ARG A 4 5.02 55.20 12.14
CA ARG A 4 6.20 54.39 12.54
C ARG A 4 6.10 53.01 11.91
N ALA A 5 7.00 52.76 10.97
CA ALA A 5 7.30 51.47 10.41
C ALA A 5 8.01 50.62 11.46
N PHE A 6 7.57 49.36 11.64
CA PHE A 6 8.33 48.35 12.38
C PHE A 6 8.86 47.35 11.35
N LEU A 7 10.14 47.42 11.10
CA LEU A 7 10.94 46.41 10.46
C LEU A 7 11.22 45.30 11.53
N GLY A 8 10.61 44.16 11.37
CA GLY A 8 10.94 42.97 12.15
C GLY A 8 11.97 42.13 11.39
N LEU A 9 13.20 42.14 11.85
CA LEU A 9 14.24 41.19 11.43
C LEU A 9 13.84 39.77 11.89
N GLY A 10 13.62 38.90 10.93
CA GLY A 10 13.52 37.46 11.18
C GLY A 10 14.87 36.86 11.52
N SER A 11 15.07 36.52 12.78
CA SER A 11 16.23 35.78 13.23
C SER A 11 16.08 34.32 12.81
N LEU A 12 16.94 33.86 11.88
CA LEU A 12 17.19 32.40 11.68
C LEU A 12 17.85 31.85 12.97
N ALA A 13 17.09 31.19 13.80
CA ALA A 13 17.61 30.34 14.84
C ALA A 13 17.95 28.98 14.22
N LEU A 14 19.20 28.78 13.90
CA LEU A 14 19.80 27.45 13.72
C LEU A 14 19.77 26.75 15.10
N ALA A 15 18.75 25.96 15.35
CA ALA A 15 18.75 25.04 16.47
C ALA A 15 19.66 23.86 16.12
N ALA A 16 20.91 23.94 16.55
CA ALA A 16 21.76 22.78 16.78
C ALA A 16 21.17 22.02 17.99
N GLY A 17 20.17 21.20 17.72
CA GLY A 17 19.47 20.38 18.73
C GLY A 17 20.15 19.05 18.90
N ALA A 18 20.57 18.83 20.10
CA ALA A 18 20.94 17.62 20.80
C ALA A 18 20.69 16.31 20.04
N LEU A 19 21.78 15.58 19.78
CA LEU A 19 21.80 14.14 19.55
C LEU A 19 21.32 13.43 20.82
N GLY A 20 20.04 13.50 21.09
CA GLY A 20 19.35 12.64 22.03
C GLY A 20 19.34 11.25 21.44
N GLY A 21 20.17 10.35 21.97
CA GLY A 21 20.26 8.97 21.53
C GLY A 21 18.88 8.31 21.63
N TRP A 22 18.31 8.00 20.49
CA TRP A 22 17.22 7.05 20.38
C TRP A 22 17.76 5.72 20.90
N LYS A 23 17.33 5.33 22.08
CA LYS A 23 17.56 3.97 22.56
C LYS A 23 16.93 3.03 21.53
N LEU A 24 17.75 2.33 20.78
CA LEU A 24 17.37 1.11 20.09
C LEU A 24 16.92 0.13 21.19
N LEU A 25 15.63 0.18 21.51
CA LEU A 25 15.03 -0.63 22.54
C LEU A 25 14.72 -2.00 21.94
N GLY A 26 15.35 -2.99 22.51
CA GLY A 26 14.97 -4.38 22.38
C GLY A 26 16.01 -5.23 21.63
N HIS A 27 16.50 -6.25 22.30
CA HIS A 27 17.35 -7.32 21.76
C HIS A 27 16.50 -8.33 20.95
N GLY A 28 15.46 -7.86 20.27
CA GLY A 28 14.69 -8.65 19.30
C GLY A 28 15.20 -8.44 17.87
N PRO A 29 14.89 -9.34 16.93
CA PRO A 29 15.22 -9.14 15.54
C PRO A 29 14.61 -7.82 15.05
N GLN A 30 15.45 -6.95 14.47
CA GLN A 30 15.01 -5.68 13.90
C GLN A 30 14.00 -5.95 12.77
N PRO A 31 12.87 -5.22 12.72
CA PRO A 31 11.91 -5.40 11.63
C PRO A 31 12.58 -5.15 10.28
N LEU A 32 12.21 -5.97 9.32
CA LEU A 32 12.75 -5.93 7.97
C LEU A 32 11.79 -5.15 7.07
N LEU A 33 12.25 -4.05 6.50
CA LEU A 33 11.54 -3.32 5.45
C LEU A 33 11.70 -4.08 4.14
N LEU A 34 10.61 -4.62 3.63
CA LEU A 34 10.52 -5.32 2.35
C LEU A 34 9.85 -4.43 1.31
N SER A 35 10.39 -4.36 0.11
CA SER A 35 9.78 -3.65 -1.03
C SER A 35 10.39 -4.10 -2.34
N ALA A 36 9.79 -3.67 -3.45
CA ALA A 36 10.38 -3.79 -4.77
C ALA A 36 11.03 -2.45 -5.18
N ARG A 37 12.08 -2.52 -5.97
CA ARG A 37 12.70 -1.34 -6.58
C ARG A 37 13.35 -1.64 -7.91
N ASP A 38 13.51 -0.62 -8.73
CA ASP A 38 14.33 -0.66 -9.93
C ASP A 38 15.64 0.08 -9.68
N ASP A 39 16.72 -0.31 -10.39
CA ASP A 39 17.95 0.46 -10.45
C ASP A 39 17.93 1.45 -11.64
N ALA A 40 19.00 2.22 -11.79
CA ALA A 40 19.14 3.21 -12.86
C ALA A 40 19.20 2.57 -14.28
N ASP A 41 19.59 1.31 -14.35
CA ASP A 41 19.68 0.55 -15.61
C ASP A 41 18.37 -0.17 -15.95
N GLY A 42 17.32 0.00 -15.13
CA GLY A 42 16.00 -0.60 -15.30
C GLY A 42 15.92 -2.06 -14.87
N HIS A 43 16.88 -2.55 -14.10
CA HIS A 43 16.78 -3.89 -13.53
C HIS A 43 15.88 -3.90 -12.31
N HIS A 44 15.09 -4.97 -12.17
CA HIS A 44 14.11 -5.14 -11.11
C HIS A 44 14.68 -5.95 -9.94
N TYR A 45 14.38 -5.50 -8.71
CA TYR A 45 14.86 -6.15 -7.50
C TYR A 45 13.75 -6.30 -6.46
N ALA A 46 13.72 -7.47 -5.82
CA ALA A 46 13.09 -7.71 -4.53
C ALA A 46 14.12 -7.39 -3.44
N VAL A 47 13.79 -6.53 -2.49
CA VAL A 47 14.77 -6.03 -1.52
C VAL A 47 14.28 -6.12 -0.08
N GLY A 48 15.23 -6.31 0.85
CA GLY A 48 15.03 -6.22 2.28
C GLY A 48 16.11 -5.34 2.94
N TYR A 49 15.70 -4.39 3.76
CA TYR A 49 16.56 -3.50 4.54
C TYR A 49 16.11 -3.47 5.99
N ARG A 50 17.06 -3.27 6.91
CA ARG A 50 16.73 -2.98 8.31
C ARG A 50 16.44 -1.49 8.50
N LEU A 51 15.79 -1.14 9.60
CA LEU A 51 15.46 0.25 9.92
C LEU A 51 16.69 1.09 10.36
N ASP A 52 17.87 0.50 10.40
CA ASP A 52 19.16 1.20 10.51
C ASP A 52 19.79 1.53 9.15
N GLY A 53 19.13 1.15 8.03
CA GLY A 53 19.61 1.33 6.67
C GLY A 53 20.46 0.17 6.14
N SER A 54 20.83 -0.80 6.97
CA SER A 54 21.63 -1.93 6.53
C SER A 54 20.84 -2.85 5.59
N LYS A 55 21.49 -3.26 4.50
CA LYS A 55 20.89 -4.17 3.52
C LYS A 55 20.88 -5.60 4.07
N ALA A 56 19.73 -6.24 4.09
CA ALA A 56 19.61 -7.66 4.33
C ALA A 56 19.79 -8.45 3.02
N PHE A 57 19.08 -8.07 1.96
CA PHE A 57 19.24 -8.67 0.65
C PHE A 57 18.78 -7.73 -0.49
N ALA A 58 19.22 -8.06 -1.71
CA ALA A 58 18.69 -7.50 -2.96
C ALA A 58 18.76 -8.59 -4.03
N THR A 59 17.61 -9.15 -4.37
CA THR A 59 17.51 -10.27 -5.31
C THR A 59 16.99 -9.77 -6.64
N ARG A 60 17.77 -9.95 -7.69
CA ARG A 60 17.33 -9.60 -9.05
C ARG A 60 16.21 -10.51 -9.48
N VAL A 61 15.15 -9.93 -10.05
CA VAL A 61 13.98 -10.62 -10.60
C VAL A 61 13.75 -10.23 -12.06
N THR A 62 13.02 -11.06 -12.79
CA THR A 62 12.82 -10.89 -14.23
C THR A 62 11.82 -9.76 -14.51
N GLU A 63 10.70 -9.74 -13.77
CA GLU A 63 9.64 -8.75 -13.95
C GLU A 63 9.53 -7.86 -12.71
N ARG A 64 9.09 -6.62 -12.92
CA ARG A 64 8.87 -5.67 -11.84
C ARG A 64 7.78 -6.16 -10.88
N CYS A 65 8.08 -6.15 -9.59
CA CYS A 65 7.10 -6.42 -8.55
C CYS A 65 6.37 -5.14 -8.11
N HIS A 66 5.20 -5.30 -7.50
CA HIS A 66 4.36 -4.21 -7.03
C HIS A 66 4.16 -4.22 -5.52
N ASP A 67 3.65 -5.31 -4.95
CA ASP A 67 3.51 -5.50 -3.51
C ASP A 67 4.42 -6.64 -3.03
N VAL A 68 4.65 -6.68 -1.73
CA VAL A 68 5.35 -7.76 -1.06
C VAL A 68 4.50 -8.26 0.10
N VAL A 69 4.42 -9.57 0.24
CA VAL A 69 3.59 -10.22 1.26
C VAL A 69 4.48 -11.09 2.13
N PRO A 70 4.88 -10.64 3.32
CA PRO A 70 5.62 -11.46 4.25
C PRO A 70 4.75 -12.60 4.76
N HIS A 71 5.37 -13.75 4.96
CA HIS A 71 4.72 -14.89 5.61
C HIS A 71 4.57 -14.63 7.11
N PRO A 72 3.44 -15.00 7.74
CA PRO A 72 3.15 -14.61 9.12
C PRO A 72 4.09 -15.21 10.18
N SER A 73 4.82 -16.30 9.88
CA SER A 73 5.66 -17.00 10.87
C SER A 73 6.98 -17.56 10.32
N LEU A 74 7.13 -17.68 9.00
CA LEU A 74 8.36 -18.18 8.37
C LEU A 74 9.14 -16.99 7.77
N PRO A 75 10.47 -17.10 7.66
CA PRO A 75 11.29 -16.06 7.02
C PRO A 75 11.14 -16.11 5.48
N LEU A 76 9.92 -15.95 5.01
CA LEU A 76 9.54 -16.00 3.60
C LEU A 76 8.73 -14.76 3.23
N ALA A 77 8.83 -14.34 1.97
CA ALA A 77 7.94 -13.34 1.41
C ALA A 77 7.63 -13.63 -0.06
N VAL A 78 6.41 -13.31 -0.49
CA VAL A 78 6.03 -13.32 -1.89
C VAL A 78 6.11 -11.89 -2.43
N PHE A 79 6.93 -11.65 -3.42
CA PHE A 79 6.97 -10.43 -4.19
C PHE A 79 6.06 -10.60 -5.40
N VAL A 80 4.93 -9.90 -5.39
CA VAL A 80 3.87 -10.07 -6.38
C VAL A 80 4.15 -9.22 -7.61
N GLY A 81 4.10 -9.85 -8.78
CA GLY A 81 4.38 -9.19 -10.04
C GLY A 81 3.41 -8.07 -10.36
N ARG A 82 3.92 -6.96 -10.89
CA ARG A 82 3.14 -5.78 -11.27
C ARG A 82 2.40 -6.02 -12.57
N ARG A 83 1.07 -5.86 -12.57
CA ARG A 83 0.25 -6.09 -13.78
C ARG A 83 0.83 -5.42 -15.04
N PRO A 84 0.78 -6.09 -16.19
CA PRO A 84 0.24 -7.43 -16.47
C PRO A 84 1.28 -8.54 -16.30
N SER A 85 1.88 -8.70 -15.11
CA SER A 85 2.93 -9.68 -14.85
C SER A 85 2.37 -11.12 -14.86
N ARG A 86 3.17 -12.03 -15.37
CA ARG A 86 2.90 -13.48 -15.32
C ARG A 86 3.76 -14.19 -14.27
N GLU A 87 4.63 -13.46 -13.58
CA GLU A 87 5.54 -13.99 -12.57
C GLU A 87 5.36 -13.29 -11.22
N SER A 88 5.52 -14.05 -10.14
CA SER A 88 5.71 -13.58 -8.79
C SER A 88 6.83 -14.41 -8.14
N TYR A 89 7.43 -13.96 -7.05
CA TYR A 89 8.68 -14.56 -6.56
C TYR A 89 8.57 -14.86 -5.07
N LEU A 90 8.74 -16.13 -4.70
CA LEU A 90 8.88 -16.56 -3.31
C LEU A 90 10.35 -16.51 -2.92
N ILE A 91 10.66 -15.71 -1.90
CA ILE A 91 12.04 -15.42 -1.47
C ILE A 91 12.20 -15.73 0.02
N ASP A 92 13.35 -16.34 0.37
CA ASP A 92 13.82 -16.47 1.75
C ASP A 92 14.34 -15.09 2.22
N THR A 93 13.70 -14.51 3.24
CA THR A 93 14.02 -13.14 3.69
C THR A 93 15.29 -13.05 4.54
N ARG A 94 15.90 -14.18 4.91
CA ARG A 94 17.18 -14.23 5.67
C ARG A 94 18.37 -13.83 4.82
N ASP A 95 18.38 -14.29 3.56
CA ASP A 95 19.53 -14.16 2.65
C ASP A 95 19.14 -13.67 1.23
N GLY A 96 17.84 -13.55 0.94
CA GLY A 96 17.32 -13.15 -0.36
C GLY A 96 17.30 -14.27 -1.40
N ARG A 97 17.49 -15.52 -1.01
CA ARG A 97 17.48 -16.64 -1.96
C ARG A 97 16.11 -16.80 -2.61
N LEU A 98 16.08 -16.77 -3.93
CA LEU A 98 14.89 -17.09 -4.72
C LEU A 98 14.57 -18.58 -4.58
N LEU A 99 13.41 -18.89 -3.99
CA LEU A 99 12.95 -20.28 -3.80
C LEU A 99 12.07 -20.76 -4.95
N GLN A 100 11.25 -19.82 -5.48
CA GLN A 100 10.35 -20.14 -6.58
C GLN A 100 10.04 -18.88 -7.41
N THR A 101 10.09 -19.01 -8.72
CA THR A 101 9.35 -18.16 -9.64
C THR A 101 7.97 -18.78 -9.83
N LEU A 102 6.95 -18.12 -9.29
CA LEU A 102 5.55 -18.56 -9.37
C LEU A 102 4.96 -18.02 -10.67
N ALA A 103 4.68 -18.91 -11.62
CA ALA A 103 3.99 -18.56 -12.84
C ALA A 103 2.48 -18.41 -12.59
N SER A 104 1.84 -17.42 -13.24
CA SER A 104 0.38 -17.33 -13.27
C SER A 104 -0.24 -18.53 -13.98
N ALA A 105 -1.49 -18.87 -13.66
CA ALA A 105 -2.22 -19.88 -14.41
C ALA A 105 -2.43 -19.46 -15.87
N GLN A 106 -2.74 -20.43 -16.74
CA GLN A 106 -3.11 -20.15 -18.12
C GLN A 106 -4.29 -19.15 -18.14
N ASP A 107 -4.24 -18.18 -19.07
CA ASP A 107 -5.25 -17.14 -19.18
C ASP A 107 -5.45 -16.27 -17.92
N ARG A 108 -4.42 -16.20 -17.06
CA ARG A 108 -4.35 -15.32 -15.89
C ARG A 108 -3.08 -14.48 -15.93
N HIS A 109 -3.14 -13.30 -15.32
CA HIS A 109 -1.96 -12.57 -14.91
C HIS A 109 -2.16 -11.98 -13.51
N PHE A 110 -1.06 -11.77 -12.79
CA PHE A 110 -1.09 -11.14 -11.48
C PHE A 110 -1.50 -9.68 -11.58
N TYR A 111 -2.29 -9.23 -10.61
CA TYR A 111 -2.78 -7.84 -10.55
C TYR A 111 -1.99 -6.96 -9.57
N GLY A 112 -0.97 -7.51 -8.93
CA GLY A 112 0.01 -6.79 -8.12
C GLY A 112 -0.09 -6.99 -6.62
N HIS A 113 -1.14 -7.59 -6.09
CA HIS A 113 -1.34 -7.78 -4.66
C HIS A 113 -1.62 -9.23 -4.28
N GLY A 114 -1.25 -9.55 -3.04
CA GLY A 114 -1.52 -10.85 -2.44
C GLY A 114 -1.65 -10.76 -0.92
N LEU A 115 -1.95 -11.90 -0.31
CA LEU A 115 -2.17 -11.99 1.13
C LEU A 115 -1.96 -13.41 1.63
N PHE A 116 -1.13 -13.61 2.66
CA PHE A 116 -1.12 -14.87 3.40
C PHE A 116 -2.26 -14.91 4.42
N HIS A 117 -2.86 -16.06 4.59
CA HIS A 117 -3.68 -16.32 5.76
C HIS A 117 -2.79 -16.47 7.01
N ARG A 118 -3.34 -16.15 8.18
CA ARG A 118 -2.60 -16.19 9.45
C ARG A 118 -2.01 -17.55 9.85
N ASP A 119 -2.55 -18.65 9.29
CA ASP A 119 -1.98 -20.00 9.48
C ASP A 119 -0.68 -20.22 8.70
N GLY A 120 -0.40 -19.33 7.71
CA GLY A 120 0.75 -19.45 6.83
C GLY A 120 0.62 -20.51 5.73
N GLU A 121 -0.41 -21.35 5.75
CA GLU A 121 -0.57 -22.39 4.74
C GLU A 121 -1.16 -21.87 3.42
N TRP A 122 -1.97 -20.82 3.48
CA TRP A 122 -2.73 -20.32 2.33
C TRP A 122 -2.28 -18.93 1.92
N PHE A 123 -2.09 -18.76 0.62
CA PHE A 123 -1.79 -17.49 -0.03
C PHE A 123 -2.85 -17.19 -1.09
N TYR A 124 -3.27 -15.94 -1.14
CA TYR A 124 -4.27 -15.43 -2.08
C TYR A 124 -3.64 -14.34 -2.93
N SER A 125 -3.94 -14.32 -4.23
CA SER A 125 -3.44 -13.31 -5.16
C SER A 125 -4.57 -12.71 -5.97
N THR A 126 -4.59 -11.39 -6.12
CA THR A 126 -5.48 -10.75 -7.09
C THR A 126 -4.97 -11.04 -8.50
N GLU A 127 -5.88 -11.50 -9.37
CA GLU A 127 -5.57 -11.91 -10.73
C GLU A 127 -6.61 -11.37 -11.71
N ASN A 128 -6.23 -11.22 -12.97
CA ASN A 128 -7.14 -10.92 -14.07
C ASN A 128 -7.40 -12.18 -14.90
N ASP A 129 -8.65 -12.38 -15.29
CA ASP A 129 -9.01 -13.35 -16.34
C ASP A 129 -8.83 -12.70 -17.70
N THR A 130 -7.83 -13.14 -18.48
CA THR A 130 -7.52 -12.53 -19.79
C THR A 130 -8.51 -12.88 -20.88
N ARG A 131 -9.34 -13.93 -20.69
CA ARG A 131 -10.44 -14.28 -21.59
C ARG A 131 -11.70 -13.50 -21.30
N GLU A 132 -11.91 -13.16 -20.03
CA GLU A 132 -13.07 -12.40 -19.55
C GLU A 132 -12.60 -11.25 -18.65
N PRO A 133 -12.06 -10.15 -19.21
CA PRO A 133 -11.46 -9.07 -18.42
C PRO A 133 -12.42 -8.34 -17.46
N GLY A 134 -13.72 -8.63 -17.53
CA GLY A 134 -14.72 -8.18 -16.56
C GLY A 134 -14.83 -9.04 -15.32
N ARG A 135 -14.19 -10.22 -15.30
CA ARG A 135 -14.21 -11.16 -14.20
C ARG A 135 -12.98 -10.98 -13.30
N GLY A 136 -13.18 -10.41 -12.12
CA GLY A 136 -12.13 -10.35 -11.11
C GLY A 136 -11.93 -11.72 -10.46
N VAL A 137 -10.67 -12.14 -10.33
CA VAL A 137 -10.28 -13.44 -9.82
C VAL A 137 -9.37 -13.30 -8.61
N LEU A 138 -9.59 -14.15 -7.63
CA LEU A 138 -8.72 -14.37 -6.49
C LEU A 138 -8.10 -15.76 -6.62
N GLY A 139 -6.84 -15.85 -7.03
CA GLY A 139 -6.09 -17.11 -7.07
C GLY A 139 -5.79 -17.61 -5.66
N VAL A 140 -6.04 -18.89 -5.39
CA VAL A 140 -5.82 -19.53 -4.10
C VAL A 140 -4.70 -20.53 -4.20
N TYR A 141 -3.68 -20.37 -3.37
CA TYR A 141 -2.47 -21.16 -3.37
C TYR A 141 -2.24 -21.78 -2.00
N ARG A 142 -1.67 -22.98 -1.97
CA ARG A 142 -1.19 -23.62 -0.75
C ARG A 142 0.33 -23.62 -0.71
N LEU A 143 0.89 -23.21 0.42
CA LEU A 143 2.33 -23.31 0.69
C LEU A 143 2.62 -24.70 1.25
N GLN A 144 3.47 -25.45 0.57
CA GLN A 144 3.97 -26.74 1.00
C GLN A 144 5.43 -26.88 0.58
N ASP A 145 6.31 -27.34 1.47
CA ASP A 145 7.74 -27.53 1.23
C ASP A 145 8.43 -26.30 0.61
N ASN A 146 8.11 -25.09 1.12
CA ASN A 146 8.55 -23.80 0.59
C ASN A 146 8.20 -23.58 -0.89
N ARG A 147 7.07 -24.10 -1.33
CA ARG A 147 6.52 -23.91 -2.67
C ARG A 147 5.03 -23.56 -2.61
N LEU A 148 4.63 -22.59 -3.40
CA LEU A 148 3.24 -22.24 -3.62
C LEU A 148 2.68 -23.04 -4.79
N GLN A 149 1.60 -23.76 -4.55
CA GLN A 149 0.87 -24.51 -5.56
C GLN A 149 -0.54 -23.96 -5.66
N ARG A 150 -0.98 -23.59 -6.88
CA ARG A 150 -2.35 -23.15 -7.12
C ARG A 150 -3.32 -24.29 -6.89
N VAL A 151 -4.32 -24.05 -6.06
CA VAL A 151 -5.34 -25.06 -5.70
C VAL A 151 -6.65 -24.78 -6.40
N THR A 152 -7.10 -23.50 -6.36
CA THR A 152 -8.38 -23.08 -6.91
C THR A 152 -8.38 -21.57 -7.19
N GLU A 153 -9.53 -21.04 -7.55
CA GLU A 153 -9.78 -19.61 -7.63
C GLU A 153 -11.19 -19.27 -7.13
N HIS A 154 -11.37 -18.04 -6.64
CA HIS A 154 -12.67 -17.49 -6.28
C HIS A 154 -12.98 -16.23 -7.11
N ALA A 155 -14.26 -15.94 -7.35
CA ALA A 155 -14.66 -14.66 -7.90
C ALA A 155 -14.46 -13.56 -6.84
N THR A 156 -13.97 -12.38 -7.25
CA THR A 156 -13.90 -11.21 -6.37
C THR A 156 -15.22 -10.42 -6.32
N HIS A 157 -16.25 -10.91 -7.01
CA HIS A 157 -17.58 -10.29 -7.14
C HIS A 157 -17.55 -8.86 -7.71
N GLY A 158 -16.45 -8.48 -8.37
CA GLY A 158 -16.24 -7.16 -8.98
C GLY A 158 -15.25 -7.21 -10.13
N ILE A 159 -14.97 -6.04 -10.70
CA ILE A 159 -14.10 -5.86 -11.87
C ILE A 159 -12.76 -5.29 -11.43
N GLY A 160 -11.67 -5.86 -11.93
CA GLY A 160 -10.32 -5.36 -11.72
C GLY A 160 -9.92 -5.31 -10.24
N PRO A 161 -9.82 -6.49 -9.56
CA PRO A 161 -9.42 -6.54 -8.16
C PRO A 161 -8.02 -5.97 -8.00
N HIS A 162 -7.83 -5.08 -7.02
CA HIS A 162 -6.55 -4.45 -6.79
C HIS A 162 -5.92 -4.98 -5.50
N GLN A 163 -6.35 -4.52 -4.35
CA GLN A 163 -5.82 -4.98 -3.07
C GLN A 163 -6.85 -5.77 -2.27
N LEU A 164 -6.37 -6.65 -1.42
CA LEU A 164 -7.17 -7.47 -0.51
C LEU A 164 -6.51 -7.51 0.86
N LEU A 165 -7.31 -7.56 1.93
CA LEU A 165 -6.83 -7.70 3.31
C LEU A 165 -7.79 -8.60 4.10
N TRP A 166 -7.27 -9.24 5.15
CA TRP A 166 -8.10 -9.92 6.14
C TRP A 166 -8.79 -8.90 7.05
N LEU A 167 -10.05 -9.17 7.38
CA LEU A 167 -10.68 -8.56 8.53
C LEU A 167 -10.19 -9.23 9.82
N PRO A 168 -10.32 -8.58 10.98
CA PRO A 168 -10.01 -9.18 12.27
C PRO A 168 -10.71 -10.53 12.42
N GLY A 169 -9.99 -11.54 12.89
CA GLY A 169 -10.47 -12.94 12.92
C GLY A 169 -9.94 -13.82 11.79
N GLY A 170 -9.64 -13.26 10.61
CA GLY A 170 -9.00 -13.98 9.51
C GLY A 170 -9.90 -14.92 8.69
N GLU A 171 -11.22 -14.86 8.89
CA GLU A 171 -12.19 -15.68 8.13
C GLU A 171 -12.89 -14.87 7.01
N GLU A 172 -12.78 -13.56 7.06
CA GLU A 172 -13.39 -12.65 6.10
C GLU A 172 -12.33 -11.77 5.44
N LEU A 173 -12.52 -11.52 4.16
CA LEU A 173 -11.67 -10.69 3.31
C LEU A 173 -12.41 -9.43 2.90
N VAL A 174 -11.68 -8.33 2.85
CA VAL A 174 -12.09 -7.15 2.07
C VAL A 174 -11.30 -7.10 0.76
N VAL A 175 -11.98 -6.85 -0.35
CA VAL A 175 -11.38 -6.74 -1.68
C VAL A 175 -11.76 -5.38 -2.28
N ALA A 176 -10.74 -4.63 -2.71
CA ALA A 176 -10.91 -3.41 -3.50
C ALA A 176 -10.97 -3.78 -4.98
N ASN A 177 -12.13 -3.65 -5.60
CA ASN A 177 -12.28 -3.82 -7.04
C ASN A 177 -12.26 -2.43 -7.69
N GLY A 178 -11.27 -2.17 -8.55
CA GLY A 178 -11.08 -0.87 -9.19
C GLY A 178 -12.14 -0.51 -10.23
N GLY A 179 -12.94 -1.49 -10.67
CA GLY A 179 -14.02 -1.30 -11.63
C GLY A 179 -13.58 -1.15 -13.07
N ILE A 180 -12.30 -1.35 -13.37
CA ILE A 180 -11.70 -1.13 -14.69
C ILE A 180 -11.34 -2.47 -15.32
N ARG A 181 -11.84 -2.69 -16.54
CA ARG A 181 -11.38 -3.75 -17.43
C ARG A 181 -10.12 -3.29 -18.14
N THR A 182 -9.10 -4.14 -18.17
CA THR A 182 -7.87 -3.87 -18.93
C THR A 182 -7.66 -4.93 -19.98
N GLU A 183 -6.98 -4.57 -21.07
CA GLU A 183 -6.54 -5.54 -22.06
C GLU A 183 -5.64 -6.62 -21.41
N ALA A 184 -5.55 -7.77 -22.09
CA ALA A 184 -4.83 -8.93 -21.57
C ALA A 184 -3.34 -8.67 -21.30
N ASP A 185 -2.67 -7.96 -22.21
CA ASP A 185 -1.22 -7.76 -22.18
C ASP A 185 -0.81 -6.28 -22.00
N SER A 186 -1.74 -5.44 -21.58
CA SER A 186 -1.49 -4.01 -21.42
C SER A 186 -2.25 -3.42 -20.21
N ARG A 187 -2.10 -2.11 -20.01
CA ARG A 187 -2.86 -1.33 -19.02
C ARG A 187 -3.95 -0.47 -19.66
N VAL A 188 -4.24 -0.67 -20.93
CA VAL A 188 -5.29 0.06 -21.62
C VAL A 188 -6.63 -0.22 -20.94
N MET A 189 -7.31 0.84 -20.58
CA MET A 189 -8.61 0.80 -19.90
C MET A 189 -9.73 0.72 -20.92
N MET A 190 -10.60 -0.29 -20.81
CA MET A 190 -11.59 -0.63 -21.84
C MET A 190 -13.00 -0.15 -21.54
N ASN A 191 -13.29 0.35 -20.33
CA ASN A 191 -14.66 0.64 -19.86
C ASN A 191 -14.76 1.88 -18.97
N LEU A 192 -14.05 2.95 -19.27
CA LEU A 192 -14.08 4.17 -18.44
C LEU A 192 -15.47 4.78 -18.32
N ASP A 193 -16.28 4.69 -19.37
CA ASP A 193 -17.68 5.12 -19.41
C ASP A 193 -18.63 4.23 -18.57
N ALA A 194 -18.22 3.01 -18.26
CA ALA A 194 -18.99 2.00 -17.54
C ALA A 194 -18.20 1.37 -16.38
N MET A 195 -17.39 2.17 -15.68
CA MET A 195 -16.65 1.69 -14.49
C MET A 195 -17.61 1.24 -13.38
N GLU A 196 -17.23 0.15 -12.69
CA GLU A 196 -17.97 -0.41 -11.56
C GLU A 196 -17.04 -0.63 -10.34
N PRO A 197 -16.44 0.42 -9.77
CA PRO A 197 -15.62 0.26 -8.58
C PRO A 197 -16.47 -0.21 -7.40
N SER A 198 -15.92 -1.12 -6.60
CA SER A 198 -16.62 -1.65 -5.44
C SER A 198 -15.70 -2.09 -4.33
N LEU A 199 -16.19 -1.97 -3.10
CA LEU A 199 -15.63 -2.63 -1.92
C LEU A 199 -16.45 -3.89 -1.67
N VAL A 200 -15.79 -5.04 -1.67
CA VAL A 200 -16.43 -6.35 -1.47
C VAL A 200 -15.96 -6.95 -0.16
N LEU A 201 -16.90 -7.40 0.67
CA LEU A 201 -16.64 -8.30 1.77
C LEU A 201 -17.04 -9.71 1.36
N MET A 202 -16.15 -10.68 1.59
CA MET A 202 -16.37 -12.06 1.24
C MET A 202 -15.74 -13.00 2.27
N ARG A 203 -16.25 -14.21 2.37
CA ARG A 203 -15.63 -15.23 3.21
C ARG A 203 -14.44 -15.89 2.53
N ARG A 204 -13.63 -16.54 3.31
CA ARG A 204 -12.46 -17.30 2.87
C ARG A 204 -12.79 -18.34 1.79
N ASP A 205 -13.98 -18.92 1.81
CA ASP A 205 -14.47 -19.89 0.81
C ASP A 205 -14.92 -19.27 -0.51
N GLY A 206 -14.84 -17.96 -0.65
CA GLY A 206 -15.25 -17.21 -1.83
C GLY A 206 -16.69 -16.73 -1.81
N SER A 207 -17.51 -17.03 -0.78
CA SER A 207 -18.90 -16.59 -0.69
C SER A 207 -18.99 -15.10 -0.38
N LEU A 208 -19.89 -14.40 -1.13
CA LEU A 208 -20.14 -12.96 -0.97
C LEU A 208 -20.84 -12.67 0.36
N ILE A 209 -20.38 -11.64 1.07
CA ILE A 209 -21.04 -11.07 2.25
C ILE A 209 -21.75 -9.77 1.86
N SER A 210 -20.99 -8.82 1.28
CA SER A 210 -21.54 -7.55 0.82
C SER A 210 -20.72 -6.97 -0.33
N LYS A 211 -21.40 -6.14 -1.15
CA LYS A 211 -20.75 -5.33 -2.20
C LYS A 211 -21.28 -3.92 -2.11
N GLU A 212 -20.39 -2.97 -1.89
CA GLU A 212 -20.74 -1.56 -1.74
C GLU A 212 -19.98 -0.70 -2.74
N GLN A 213 -20.54 0.42 -3.13
CA GLN A 213 -19.99 1.35 -4.13
C GLN A 213 -20.04 2.78 -3.59
N LEU A 214 -19.10 3.60 -4.06
CA LEU A 214 -19.14 5.04 -3.83
C LEU A 214 -20.02 5.74 -4.88
N PRO A 215 -20.56 6.93 -4.57
CA PRO A 215 -21.39 7.67 -5.53
C PRO A 215 -20.66 8.04 -6.84
N GLN A 216 -19.35 8.28 -6.77
CA GLN A 216 -18.54 8.68 -7.92
C GLN A 216 -18.05 7.45 -8.69
N ARG A 217 -18.70 7.15 -9.80
CA ARG A 217 -18.43 5.95 -10.62
C ARG A 217 -17.01 5.87 -11.18
N MET A 218 -16.36 7.01 -11.47
CA MET A 218 -14.99 7.05 -11.99
C MET A 218 -13.93 7.03 -10.89
N ASN A 219 -14.34 6.88 -9.62
CA ASN A 219 -13.44 6.85 -8.46
C ASN A 219 -13.02 5.40 -8.15
N SER A 220 -11.97 4.94 -8.81
CA SER A 220 -11.48 3.56 -8.75
C SER A 220 -10.99 3.19 -7.36
N VAL A 221 -11.62 2.23 -6.68
CA VAL A 221 -11.20 1.72 -5.35
C VAL A 221 -9.96 0.85 -5.52
N ARG A 222 -8.85 1.24 -4.89
CA ARG A 222 -7.54 0.60 -5.14
C ARG A 222 -6.88 0.04 -3.90
N HIS A 223 -6.48 0.90 -2.98
CA HIS A 223 -5.65 0.53 -1.84
C HIS A 223 -6.49 0.43 -0.57
N LEU A 224 -6.05 -0.40 0.36
CA LEU A 224 -6.77 -0.71 1.58
C LEU A 224 -5.86 -0.62 2.80
N ALA A 225 -6.43 -0.22 3.92
CA ALA A 225 -5.90 -0.47 5.26
C ALA A 225 -7.06 -0.92 6.15
N VAL A 226 -6.79 -1.86 7.05
CA VAL A 226 -7.76 -2.41 8.00
C VAL A 226 -7.21 -2.27 9.40
N ALA A 227 -7.96 -1.64 10.29
CA ALA A 227 -7.63 -1.51 11.71
C ALA A 227 -8.04 -2.76 12.50
N ALA A 228 -7.45 -2.93 13.69
CA ALA A 228 -7.75 -4.05 14.59
C ALA A 228 -9.21 -4.09 15.05
N ASP A 229 -9.93 -2.97 15.01
CA ASP A 229 -11.36 -2.89 15.33
C ASP A 229 -12.28 -3.23 14.12
N GLY A 230 -11.69 -3.53 12.95
CA GLY A 230 -12.43 -3.81 11.72
C GLY A 230 -12.77 -2.58 10.88
N THR A 231 -12.31 -1.39 11.27
CA THR A 231 -12.43 -0.20 10.41
C THR A 231 -11.60 -0.38 9.15
N ILE A 232 -12.23 -0.21 7.99
CA ILE A 232 -11.60 -0.29 6.67
C ILE A 232 -11.45 1.13 6.13
N VAL A 233 -10.27 1.47 5.64
CA VAL A 233 -10.04 2.69 4.85
C VAL A 233 -9.55 2.29 3.47
N SER A 234 -10.11 2.93 2.44
CA SER A 234 -9.65 2.73 1.06
C SER A 234 -9.15 4.01 0.44
N GLY A 235 -8.12 3.89 -0.39
CA GLY A 235 -7.58 4.94 -1.25
C GLY A 235 -8.03 4.73 -2.69
N GLN A 236 -8.38 5.82 -3.37
CA GLN A 236 -8.93 5.81 -4.72
C GLN A 236 -7.97 6.46 -5.72
N GLN A 237 -8.20 6.13 -6.97
CA GLN A 237 -7.63 6.81 -8.13
C GLN A 237 -8.79 7.25 -9.02
N TYR A 238 -8.89 8.56 -9.25
CA TYR A 238 -9.96 9.11 -10.06
C TYR A 238 -9.55 9.15 -11.53
N GLU A 239 -10.43 8.64 -12.39
CA GLU A 239 -10.21 8.53 -13.84
C GLU A 239 -11.11 9.49 -14.65
N GLY A 240 -11.75 10.45 -13.97
CA GLY A 240 -12.61 11.47 -14.61
C GLY A 240 -11.87 12.77 -14.92
N ASP A 241 -12.63 13.87 -15.00
CA ASP A 241 -12.07 15.19 -15.31
C ASP A 241 -11.04 15.62 -14.25
N PRO A 242 -9.83 16.02 -14.65
CA PRO A 242 -8.82 16.54 -13.74
C PRO A 242 -9.26 17.73 -12.88
N GLN A 243 -10.30 18.44 -13.26
CA GLN A 243 -10.85 19.57 -12.51
C GLN A 243 -11.88 19.16 -11.44
N ASP A 244 -12.34 17.91 -11.46
CA ASP A 244 -13.31 17.44 -10.48
C ASP A 244 -12.68 17.34 -9.08
N SER A 245 -13.41 17.84 -8.07
CA SER A 245 -13.05 17.70 -6.67
C SER A 245 -13.77 16.51 -6.05
N VAL A 246 -13.13 15.36 -6.05
CA VAL A 246 -13.68 14.11 -5.52
C VAL A 246 -12.97 13.63 -4.27
N PRO A 247 -13.64 12.95 -3.32
CA PRO A 247 -12.97 12.34 -2.18
C PRO A 247 -12.15 11.14 -2.64
N LEU A 248 -10.84 11.15 -2.34
CA LEU A 248 -9.91 10.09 -2.72
C LEU A 248 -9.63 9.09 -1.59
N LEU A 249 -10.31 9.26 -0.47
CA LEU A 249 -10.38 8.30 0.64
C LEU A 249 -11.83 7.99 0.94
N ALA A 250 -12.09 6.75 1.35
CA ALA A 250 -13.37 6.32 1.88
C ALA A 250 -13.16 5.41 3.09
N ILE A 251 -14.16 5.37 3.97
CA ILE A 251 -14.11 4.64 5.23
C ILE A 251 -15.35 3.79 5.40
N LYS A 252 -15.16 2.60 5.96
CA LYS A 252 -16.25 1.73 6.43
C LYS A 252 -15.94 1.29 7.85
N ARG A 253 -16.72 1.77 8.81
CA ARG A 253 -16.65 1.29 10.19
C ARG A 253 -17.55 0.06 10.36
N PRO A 254 -17.29 -0.81 11.33
CA PRO A 254 -18.18 -1.93 11.62
C PRO A 254 -19.62 -1.48 11.79
N GLY A 255 -20.55 -2.15 11.08
CA GLY A 255 -21.98 -1.83 11.10
C GLY A 255 -22.40 -0.56 10.35
N GLN A 256 -21.47 0.17 9.73
CA GLN A 256 -21.77 1.37 8.93
C GLN A 256 -21.60 1.10 7.43
N ALA A 257 -22.20 1.96 6.60
CA ALA A 257 -22.01 1.93 5.16
C ALA A 257 -20.59 2.39 4.77
N PHE A 258 -20.14 1.92 3.61
CA PHE A 258 -18.96 2.43 2.95
C PHE A 258 -19.21 3.84 2.40
N GLN A 259 -18.50 4.83 2.89
CA GLN A 259 -18.77 6.24 2.62
C GLN A 259 -17.48 7.05 2.42
N PRO A 260 -17.54 8.22 1.75
CA PRO A 260 -16.39 9.10 1.63
C PRO A 260 -15.80 9.46 3.01
N PHE A 261 -14.45 9.45 3.08
CA PHE A 261 -13.73 10.00 4.22
C PHE A 261 -13.81 11.54 4.18
N PRO A 262 -14.01 12.24 5.32
CA PRO A 262 -14.17 13.68 5.35
C PRO A 262 -12.85 14.39 5.07
N LEU A 263 -12.61 14.74 3.81
CA LEU A 263 -11.44 15.49 3.36
C LEU A 263 -11.79 16.96 3.10
N GLY A 264 -10.94 17.87 3.55
CA GLY A 264 -11.00 19.27 3.15
C GLY A 264 -10.69 19.45 1.66
N GLU A 265 -11.14 20.54 1.06
CA GLU A 265 -10.90 20.84 -0.37
C GLU A 265 -9.40 20.92 -0.70
N ALA A 266 -8.61 21.61 0.13
CA ALA A 266 -7.17 21.71 -0.03
C ALA A 266 -6.47 20.33 0.00
N GLN A 267 -6.95 19.39 0.83
CA GLN A 267 -6.41 18.03 0.90
C GLN A 267 -6.72 17.27 -0.38
N ARG A 268 -7.97 17.34 -0.89
CA ARG A 268 -8.37 16.70 -2.15
C ARG A 268 -7.53 17.19 -3.32
N ALA A 269 -7.40 18.51 -3.44
CA ALA A 269 -6.58 19.14 -4.49
C ALA A 269 -5.10 18.72 -4.38
N ALA A 270 -4.53 18.67 -3.17
CA ALA A 270 -3.15 18.30 -2.93
C ALA A 270 -2.83 16.83 -3.26
N MET A 271 -3.81 15.94 -3.28
CA MET A 271 -3.63 14.52 -3.69
C MET A 271 -3.54 14.35 -5.21
N ASN A 272 -3.92 15.34 -6.00
CA ASN A 272 -3.88 15.31 -7.47
C ASN A 272 -4.51 14.02 -8.04
N GLN A 273 -5.72 13.71 -7.56
CA GLN A 273 -6.60 12.60 -8.01
C GLN A 273 -5.98 11.20 -7.93
N TYR A 274 -4.92 11.02 -7.11
CA TYR A 274 -4.21 9.75 -7.06
C TYR A 274 -3.68 9.43 -5.66
N THR A 275 -4.05 8.26 -5.14
CA THR A 275 -3.46 7.68 -3.93
C THR A 275 -2.69 6.40 -4.25
N ALA A 276 -1.65 6.07 -3.47
CA ALA A 276 -0.79 4.91 -3.75
C ALA A 276 -0.72 3.90 -2.61
N SER A 277 -0.49 4.31 -1.38
CA SER A 277 -0.33 3.37 -0.27
C SER A 277 -0.97 3.92 1.00
N LEU A 278 -1.56 3.03 1.79
CA LEU A 278 -2.15 3.34 3.09
C LEU A 278 -1.57 2.45 4.18
N ALA A 279 -1.46 2.98 5.38
CA ALA A 279 -1.15 2.22 6.58
C ALA A 279 -1.95 2.77 7.77
N ILE A 280 -2.40 1.89 8.66
CA ILE A 280 -2.98 2.24 9.95
C ILE A 280 -2.01 1.82 11.04
N HIS A 281 -1.78 2.70 11.99
CA HIS A 281 -1.11 2.40 13.25
C HIS A 281 -2.17 2.23 14.33
N ASP A 282 -2.46 0.99 14.69
CA ASP A 282 -3.60 0.66 15.56
C ASP A 282 -3.46 1.27 16.96
N GLU A 283 -2.28 1.17 17.60
CA GLU A 283 -2.07 1.69 18.95
C GLU A 283 -2.23 3.22 19.03
N LEU A 284 -1.68 3.95 18.05
CA LEU A 284 -1.76 5.41 17.99
C LEU A 284 -3.04 5.92 17.33
N ARG A 285 -3.86 5.03 16.77
CA ARG A 285 -5.07 5.36 16.03
C ARG A 285 -4.81 6.38 14.91
N LEU A 286 -3.79 6.13 14.10
CA LEU A 286 -3.36 7.00 13.00
C LEU A 286 -3.55 6.32 11.65
N LEU A 287 -3.96 7.11 10.66
CA LEU A 287 -4.03 6.74 9.25
C LEU A 287 -2.96 7.51 8.48
N ALA A 288 -2.13 6.81 7.72
CA ALA A 288 -1.14 7.40 6.82
C ALA A 288 -1.46 7.10 5.35
N LEU A 289 -1.18 8.06 4.47
CA LEU A 289 -1.43 7.96 3.03
C LEU A 289 -0.31 8.62 2.22
N THR A 290 0.07 7.96 1.12
CA THR A 290 0.94 8.55 0.08
C THR A 290 0.13 8.96 -1.16
N ALA A 291 0.39 10.17 -1.66
CA ALA A 291 -0.19 10.72 -2.88
C ALA A 291 0.94 11.16 -3.83
N PRO A 292 1.52 10.23 -4.62
CA PRO A 292 2.71 10.49 -5.44
C PRO A 292 2.50 11.57 -6.50
N ARG A 293 1.34 11.63 -7.16
CA ARG A 293 1.04 12.69 -8.14
C ARG A 293 0.95 14.08 -7.50
N GLY A 294 0.50 14.14 -6.24
CA GLY A 294 0.47 15.36 -5.44
C GLY A 294 1.80 15.68 -4.77
N ASN A 295 2.76 14.74 -4.78
CA ASN A 295 4.02 14.86 -4.04
C ASN A 295 3.81 15.12 -2.54
N ARG A 296 2.77 14.48 -1.95
CA ARG A 296 2.33 14.71 -0.58
C ARG A 296 2.19 13.41 0.20
N PHE A 297 2.58 13.48 1.47
CA PHE A 297 2.35 12.47 2.48
C PHE A 297 1.46 13.04 3.59
N PHE A 298 0.45 12.28 4.00
CA PHE A 298 -0.54 12.72 4.97
C PHE A 298 -0.63 11.76 6.15
N ILE A 299 -0.96 12.32 7.33
CA ILE A 299 -1.35 11.54 8.52
C ILE A 299 -2.59 12.19 9.13
N TRP A 300 -3.60 11.36 9.42
CA TRP A 300 -4.82 11.73 10.16
C TRP A 300 -4.95 10.93 11.44
N ASN A 301 -5.68 11.50 12.40
CA ASN A 301 -6.28 10.71 13.47
C ASN A 301 -7.43 9.87 12.86
N LEU A 302 -7.41 8.54 13.05
CA LEU A 302 -8.38 7.63 12.43
C LEU A 302 -9.79 7.80 13.01
N ASP A 303 -9.90 8.18 14.28
CA ASP A 303 -11.18 8.26 14.99
C ASP A 303 -11.86 9.61 14.77
N SER A 304 -11.15 10.72 14.99
CA SER A 304 -11.67 12.08 14.79
C SER A 304 -11.63 12.54 13.32
N THR A 305 -10.82 11.88 12.50
CA THR A 305 -10.53 12.27 11.10
C THR A 305 -9.77 13.59 10.93
N ASP A 306 -9.24 14.15 12.01
CA ASP A 306 -8.45 15.37 11.98
C ASP A 306 -7.12 15.15 11.27
N LEU A 307 -6.75 16.09 10.41
CA LEU A 307 -5.43 16.11 9.75
C LEU A 307 -4.34 16.51 10.74
N LEU A 308 -3.36 15.63 10.94
CA LEU A 308 -2.22 15.87 11.84
C LEU A 308 -0.96 16.27 11.07
N LEU A 309 -0.80 15.78 9.85
CA LEU A 309 0.36 16.09 9.00
C LEU A 309 -0.05 16.16 7.53
N ASP A 310 0.41 17.21 6.86
CA ASP A 310 0.44 17.34 5.41
C ASP A 310 1.85 17.79 5.01
N ALA A 311 2.67 16.85 4.54
CA ALA A 311 4.10 17.06 4.29
C ALA A 311 4.48 16.82 2.83
N PRO A 312 5.38 17.64 2.25
CA PRO A 312 5.92 17.40 0.93
C PRO A 312 6.86 16.21 0.95
N LEU A 313 6.61 15.26 0.06
CA LEU A 313 7.49 14.13 -0.23
C LEU A 313 7.36 13.80 -1.72
N PRO A 314 8.25 14.32 -2.59
CA PRO A 314 8.18 14.08 -4.01
C PRO A 314 8.18 12.59 -4.34
N ASP A 315 7.21 12.18 -5.17
CA ASP A 315 7.00 10.80 -5.62
C ASP A 315 6.92 9.81 -4.44
N CYS A 316 6.22 10.18 -3.36
CA CYS A 316 6.04 9.30 -2.21
C CYS A 316 5.37 7.99 -2.64
N ALA A 317 5.90 6.87 -2.16
CA ALA A 317 5.57 5.54 -2.65
C ALA A 317 4.94 4.67 -1.54
N GLY A 318 5.67 3.69 -1.03
CA GLY A 318 5.17 2.80 0.01
C GLY A 318 5.15 3.44 1.40
N VAL A 319 4.16 3.10 2.22
CA VAL A 319 4.09 3.44 3.64
C VAL A 319 3.82 2.20 4.48
N GLY A 320 4.48 2.10 5.65
CA GLY A 320 4.27 1.05 6.64
C GLY A 320 4.31 1.59 8.05
N ALA A 321 3.49 0.99 8.95
CA ALA A 321 3.50 1.34 10.36
C ALA A 321 4.74 0.71 11.04
N VAL A 322 5.42 1.49 11.87
CA VAL A 322 6.53 1.07 12.76
C VAL A 322 6.15 1.39 14.19
N ALA A 323 6.92 0.90 15.17
CA ALA A 323 6.57 1.02 16.60
C ALA A 323 6.13 2.42 17.06
N ASP A 324 6.74 3.47 16.51
CA ASP A 324 6.50 4.84 16.95
C ASP A 324 5.79 5.72 15.89
N GLY A 325 5.32 5.14 14.78
CA GLY A 325 4.66 5.87 13.70
C GLY A 325 4.80 5.21 12.34
N PHE A 326 5.48 5.86 11.37
CA PHE A 326 5.50 5.37 9.98
C PHE A 326 6.87 5.46 9.33
N VAL A 327 7.15 4.49 8.45
CA VAL A 327 8.24 4.57 7.46
C VAL A 327 7.64 4.78 6.07
N VAL A 328 8.22 5.70 5.29
CA VAL A 328 7.72 6.07 3.96
C VAL A 328 8.87 6.10 2.97
N THR A 329 8.69 5.44 1.82
CA THR A 329 9.63 5.46 0.69
C THR A 329 9.18 6.43 -0.41
N SER A 330 10.04 6.68 -1.36
CA SER A 330 9.79 7.53 -2.52
C SER A 330 10.40 6.91 -3.78
N GLY A 331 9.70 6.99 -4.89
CA GLY A 331 10.22 6.60 -6.20
C GLY A 331 11.48 7.36 -6.63
N GLN A 332 11.84 8.44 -5.92
CA GLN A 332 13.10 9.18 -6.11
C GLN A 332 14.22 8.73 -5.14
N GLY A 333 14.09 7.56 -4.52
CA GLY A 333 15.12 6.99 -3.64
C GLY A 333 15.19 7.56 -2.24
N ARG A 334 14.19 8.36 -1.80
CA ARG A 334 14.13 8.87 -0.44
C ARG A 334 13.40 7.91 0.48
N CYS A 335 13.83 7.84 1.74
CA CYS A 335 13.11 7.16 2.80
C CYS A 335 13.08 8.04 4.05
N ARG A 336 11.93 8.09 4.74
CA ARG A 336 11.74 8.88 5.96
C ARG A 336 11.03 8.06 7.03
N LEU A 337 11.43 8.29 8.27
CA LEU A 337 10.74 7.81 9.46
C LEU A 337 10.02 8.99 10.11
N TYR A 338 8.75 8.77 10.44
CA TYR A 338 7.89 9.73 11.12
C TYR A 338 7.56 9.16 12.51
N ASP A 339 8.06 9.83 13.56
CA ASP A 339 7.72 9.51 14.94
C ASP A 339 6.49 10.32 15.36
N CYS A 340 5.44 9.61 15.73
CA CYS A 340 4.13 10.18 16.04
C CYS A 340 3.78 10.08 17.53
N ARG A 341 4.71 9.67 18.43
CA ARG A 341 4.43 9.54 19.88
C ARG A 341 4.51 10.86 20.64
N GLY A 342 5.23 11.85 20.11
CA GLY A 342 5.38 13.16 20.74
C GLY A 342 4.21 14.10 20.45
N GLU A 343 4.22 15.27 21.10
CA GLU A 343 3.24 16.35 20.80
C GLU A 343 3.32 16.86 19.34
N GLN A 344 4.48 16.72 18.75
CA GLN A 344 4.72 17.05 17.33
C GLN A 344 5.32 15.84 16.63
N ILE A 345 4.91 15.62 15.37
CA ILE A 345 5.45 14.55 14.54
C ILE A 345 6.89 14.90 14.16
N ALA A 346 7.84 14.12 14.66
CA ALA A 346 9.24 14.25 14.31
C ALA A 346 9.57 13.45 13.05
N VAL A 347 10.44 14.00 12.19
CA VAL A 347 10.81 13.37 10.92
C VAL A 347 12.33 13.24 10.83
N ARG A 348 12.79 12.05 10.46
CA ARG A 348 14.22 11.81 10.17
C ARG A 348 14.41 11.03 8.88
N PRO A 349 15.49 11.27 8.13
CA PRO A 349 15.82 10.44 6.99
C PRO A 349 16.20 9.02 7.46
N LEU A 350 15.91 8.04 6.62
CA LEU A 350 16.49 6.70 6.67
C LEU A 350 17.34 6.55 5.41
N GLU A 351 18.64 6.39 5.59
CA GLU A 351 19.58 6.26 4.48
C GLU A 351 19.49 4.87 3.87
N LEU A 352 18.89 4.81 2.68
CA LEU A 352 18.81 3.61 1.87
C LEU A 352 19.51 3.84 0.53
N PRO A 353 20.04 2.79 -0.13
CA PRO A 353 20.60 2.93 -1.46
C PRO A 353 19.64 3.58 -2.43
N ALA A 354 20.16 4.42 -3.31
CA ALA A 354 19.37 5.04 -4.38
C ALA A 354 18.66 3.98 -5.23
N GLY A 355 17.43 4.28 -5.65
CA GLY A 355 16.61 3.40 -6.46
C GLY A 355 15.21 3.95 -6.64
N LEU A 356 14.50 3.43 -7.63
CA LEU A 356 13.10 3.77 -7.91
C LEU A 356 12.19 2.79 -7.15
N TRP A 357 11.78 3.16 -5.93
CA TRP A 357 10.94 2.32 -5.08
C TRP A 357 9.52 2.20 -5.66
N ASP A 358 8.94 1.00 -5.59
CA ASP A 358 7.54 0.78 -5.95
C ASP A 358 6.59 1.29 -4.86
N ASN A 359 5.29 1.33 -5.17
CA ASN A 359 4.27 1.98 -4.36
C ASN A 359 4.01 1.30 -3.01
N HIS A 360 4.56 0.11 -2.77
CA HIS A 360 4.27 -0.64 -1.54
C HIS A 360 5.54 -1.06 -0.82
N LEU A 361 5.43 -1.05 0.50
CA LEU A 361 6.39 -1.66 1.42
C LEU A 361 5.64 -2.40 2.52
N ARG A 362 6.30 -3.42 3.09
CA ARG A 362 5.80 -4.17 4.25
C ARG A 362 6.93 -4.33 5.26
N LEU A 363 6.54 -4.49 6.52
CA LEU A 363 7.46 -4.85 7.59
C LEU A 363 7.28 -6.34 7.94
N ALA A 364 8.39 -7.04 8.15
CA ALA A 364 8.45 -8.46 8.51
C ALA A 364 9.31 -8.66 9.76
#